data_b4f3154a1f23f8d09778f5fadbdd6193
#
_entry.id   b4f3154a1f23f8d09778f5fadbdd6193
#
_cell.length_a   1.000
_cell.length_b   1.000
_cell.length_c   1.000
_cell.angle_alpha   90.00
_cell.angle_beta   90.00
_cell.angle_gamma   90.00
#
_symmetry.space_group_name_H-M   'P 1'
#
loop_
_entity.id
_entity.type
_entity.pdbx_description
1 polymer ?
#
loop_
_entity_poly.entity_id
_entity_poly.type
_entity_poly.pdbx_seq_one_letter_code
_entity_poly.pdbx_strand_id
1 'polypeptide(L)'
;MSNPIRVLTVDAAGTLIQPWPSVGAVYGKTARKYGIEVQDEQVNERFYEVFGQAQKNKKITLGEEKDFWREVVNQTFQPFAKDQNIDPIFEILWNLFAEGEHWRIAEGAESTLKMLSQRGYRLAVLSNNDSRLRSVLNDHNIDSLFDEIFISSELGVEKPDP
;
A
#
# COMPACT_ATOMS: atom_id res chain seq x y z
N MET A 1 15.45 36.90 -4.43
CA MET A 1 16.20 35.66 -4.15
C MET A 1 15.16 34.57 -3.91
N SER A 2 15.19 33.48 -4.72
CA SER A 2 14.27 32.34 -4.49
C SER A 2 14.62 31.69 -3.16
N ASN A 3 13.60 31.44 -2.34
CA ASN A 3 13.77 30.69 -1.10
C ASN A 3 14.24 29.27 -1.46
N PRO A 4 15.36 28.75 -0.95
CA PRO A 4 15.82 27.42 -1.34
C PRO A 4 14.81 26.37 -0.85
N ILE A 5 14.55 25.36 -1.68
CA ILE A 5 13.78 24.17 -1.28
C ILE A 5 14.51 23.50 -0.11
N ARG A 6 13.79 23.25 0.98
CA ARG A 6 14.36 22.63 2.21
C ARG A 6 13.67 21.33 2.59
N VAL A 7 12.47 21.09 2.09
CA VAL A 7 11.66 19.92 2.41
C VAL A 7 11.28 19.23 1.11
N LEU A 8 11.38 17.91 1.09
CA LEU A 8 10.93 17.06 0.00
C LEU A 8 9.91 16.06 0.55
N THR A 9 8.75 15.98 -0.08
CA THR A 9 7.78 14.94 0.19
C THR A 9 7.85 13.85 -0.86
N VAL A 10 7.76 12.59 -0.44
CA VAL A 10 7.84 11.41 -1.31
C VAL A 10 6.55 10.61 -1.13
N ASP A 11 5.94 10.21 -2.23
CA ASP A 11 4.84 9.24 -2.19
C ASP A 11 5.38 7.84 -1.89
N ALA A 12 4.55 6.97 -1.27
CA ALA A 12 4.99 5.65 -0.85
C ALA A 12 4.61 4.55 -1.85
N ALA A 13 3.35 4.10 -1.82
CA ALA A 13 2.90 2.96 -2.62
C ALA A 13 2.90 3.27 -4.13
N GLY A 14 3.62 2.47 -4.90
CA GLY A 14 3.83 2.68 -6.34
C GLY A 14 4.99 3.63 -6.67
N THR A 15 5.63 4.24 -5.67
CA THR A 15 6.77 5.15 -5.83
C THR A 15 7.98 4.64 -5.05
N LEU A 16 7.91 4.67 -3.73
CA LEU A 16 8.98 4.25 -2.82
C LEU A 16 8.99 2.74 -2.60
N ILE A 17 7.80 2.17 -2.50
CA ILE A 17 7.56 0.74 -2.29
C ILE A 17 6.52 0.20 -3.27
N GLN A 18 6.62 -1.08 -3.57
CA GLN A 18 5.64 -1.78 -4.40
C GLN A 18 5.40 -3.20 -3.86
N PRO A 19 4.18 -3.76 -4.05
CA PRO A 19 3.87 -5.12 -3.63
C PRO A 19 4.84 -6.14 -4.21
N TRP A 20 5.25 -7.12 -3.40
CA TRP A 20 6.22 -8.13 -3.82
C TRP A 20 5.78 -9.55 -3.43
N PRO A 21 5.91 -10.56 -4.34
CA PRO A 21 6.32 -10.48 -5.77
C PRO A 21 5.31 -9.69 -6.64
N SER A 22 4.02 -9.77 -6.33
CA SER A 22 2.90 -8.98 -6.86
C SER A 22 1.69 -9.14 -5.95
N VAL A 23 0.68 -8.28 -6.08
CA VAL A 23 -0.59 -8.47 -5.37
C VAL A 23 -1.21 -9.83 -5.73
N GLY A 24 -1.26 -10.16 -7.01
CA GLY A 24 -1.83 -11.43 -7.50
C GLY A 24 -1.12 -12.65 -6.93
N ALA A 25 0.21 -12.62 -6.78
CA ALA A 25 0.97 -13.71 -6.20
C ALA A 25 0.64 -13.95 -4.72
N VAL A 26 0.55 -12.87 -3.93
CA VAL A 26 0.18 -12.95 -2.50
C VAL A 26 -1.26 -13.42 -2.34
N TYR A 27 -2.18 -12.81 -3.08
CA TYR A 27 -3.60 -13.15 -3.07
C TYR A 27 -3.84 -14.58 -3.55
N GLY A 28 -3.28 -14.96 -4.71
CA GLY A 28 -3.43 -16.29 -5.30
C GLY A 28 -2.89 -17.38 -4.39
N LYS A 29 -1.69 -17.18 -3.83
CA LYS A 29 -1.11 -18.11 -2.85
C LYS A 29 -2.02 -18.31 -1.63
N THR A 30 -2.62 -17.22 -1.13
CA THR A 30 -3.53 -17.29 0.01
C THR A 30 -4.83 -17.99 -0.37
N ALA A 31 -5.44 -17.64 -1.51
CA ALA A 31 -6.69 -18.23 -1.98
C ALA A 31 -6.60 -19.75 -2.20
N ARG A 32 -5.50 -20.22 -2.80
CA ARG A 32 -5.26 -21.65 -3.02
C ARG A 32 -5.20 -22.46 -1.72
N LYS A 33 -4.72 -21.88 -0.61
CA LYS A 33 -4.76 -22.51 0.71
C LYS A 33 -6.20 -22.75 1.22
N TYR A 34 -7.14 -21.98 0.70
CA TYR A 34 -8.58 -22.11 1.01
C TYR A 34 -9.36 -22.84 -0.08
N GLY A 35 -8.67 -23.51 -1.01
CA GLY A 35 -9.31 -24.32 -2.07
C GLY A 35 -9.89 -23.51 -3.22
N ILE A 36 -9.53 -22.23 -3.35
CA ILE A 36 -9.89 -21.41 -4.50
C ILE A 36 -8.79 -21.52 -5.55
N GLU A 37 -9.07 -22.25 -6.64
CA GLU A 37 -8.13 -22.43 -7.74
C GLU A 37 -8.08 -21.18 -8.62
N VAL A 38 -6.96 -20.47 -8.58
CA VAL A 38 -6.73 -19.23 -9.33
C VAL A 38 -5.30 -19.15 -9.84
N GLN A 39 -5.14 -18.42 -10.96
CA GLN A 39 -3.82 -18.03 -11.47
C GLN A 39 -3.47 -16.63 -10.95
N ASP A 40 -2.22 -16.42 -10.57
CA ASP A 40 -1.74 -15.18 -9.98
C ASP A 40 -1.98 -13.98 -10.90
N GLU A 41 -1.78 -14.15 -12.20
CA GLU A 41 -1.98 -13.11 -13.21
C GLU A 41 -3.44 -12.66 -13.28
N GLN A 42 -4.39 -13.61 -13.29
CA GLN A 42 -5.82 -13.31 -13.33
C GLN A 42 -6.28 -12.54 -12.09
N VAL A 43 -5.79 -12.94 -10.92
CA VAL A 43 -6.08 -12.24 -9.65
C VAL A 43 -5.47 -10.84 -9.68
N ASN A 44 -4.25 -10.70 -10.20
CA ASN A 44 -3.55 -9.42 -10.28
C ASN A 44 -4.28 -8.42 -11.20
N GLU A 45 -4.68 -8.85 -12.39
CA GLU A 45 -5.47 -8.05 -13.34
C GLU A 45 -6.79 -7.61 -12.70
N ARG A 46 -7.51 -8.55 -12.11
CA ARG A 46 -8.79 -8.26 -11.45
C ARG A 46 -8.64 -7.32 -10.27
N PHE A 47 -7.61 -7.49 -9.47
CA PHE A 47 -7.32 -6.57 -8.37
C PHE A 47 -7.15 -5.13 -8.84
N TYR A 48 -6.33 -4.89 -9.87
CA TYR A 48 -6.10 -3.53 -10.35
C TYR A 48 -7.34 -2.90 -11.00
N GLU A 49 -8.17 -3.71 -11.65
CA GLU A 49 -9.48 -3.25 -12.15
C GLU A 49 -10.38 -2.79 -11.00
N VAL A 50 -10.57 -3.65 -10.00
CA VAL A 50 -11.43 -3.39 -8.83
C VAL A 50 -10.91 -2.20 -8.02
N PHE A 51 -9.62 -2.20 -7.72
CA PHE A 51 -8.98 -1.14 -6.95
C PHE A 51 -9.09 0.22 -7.64
N GLY A 52 -8.85 0.26 -8.96
CA GLY A 52 -9.01 1.49 -9.73
C GLY A 52 -10.46 2.02 -9.76
N GLN A 53 -11.46 1.14 -9.73
CA GLN A 53 -12.87 1.53 -9.62
C GLN A 53 -13.20 2.00 -8.19
N ALA A 54 -12.74 1.27 -7.18
CA ALA A 54 -12.96 1.60 -5.78
C ALA A 54 -12.36 2.97 -5.41
N GLN A 55 -11.16 3.28 -5.91
CA GLN A 55 -10.51 4.58 -5.66
C GLN A 55 -11.31 5.77 -6.24
N LYS A 56 -11.93 5.62 -7.40
CA LYS A 56 -12.76 6.70 -7.99
C LYS A 56 -13.98 7.04 -7.16
N ASN A 57 -14.48 6.07 -6.40
CA ASN A 57 -15.69 6.20 -5.59
C ASN A 57 -15.39 6.37 -4.09
N LYS A 58 -14.10 6.34 -3.72
CA LYS A 58 -13.69 6.41 -2.32
C LYS A 58 -14.05 7.77 -1.74
N LYS A 59 -14.72 7.75 -0.60
CA LYS A 59 -14.79 8.87 0.34
C LYS A 59 -13.91 8.52 1.52
N ILE A 60 -13.10 9.49 1.94
CA ILE A 60 -12.25 9.28 3.12
C ILE A 60 -13.16 9.33 4.33
N THR A 61 -13.16 8.25 5.09
CA THR A 61 -13.78 8.19 6.40
C THR A 61 -12.74 7.57 7.34
N LEU A 62 -12.40 8.29 8.40
CA LEU A 62 -11.44 7.81 9.40
C LEU A 62 -11.94 6.50 10.00
N GLY A 63 -11.08 5.50 10.02
CA GLY A 63 -11.36 4.20 10.63
C GLY A 63 -12.08 3.18 9.75
N GLU A 64 -12.39 3.53 8.49
CA GLU A 64 -13.06 2.62 7.53
C GLU A 64 -12.10 1.96 6.54
N GLU A 65 -10.78 2.11 6.73
CA GLU A 65 -9.77 1.58 5.80
C GLU A 65 -9.87 0.05 5.67
N LYS A 66 -10.12 -0.62 6.78
CA LYS A 66 -10.24 -2.08 6.79
C LYS A 66 -11.46 -2.54 6.00
N ASP A 67 -12.57 -1.82 6.08
CA ASP A 67 -13.80 -2.12 5.33
C ASP A 67 -13.62 -1.84 3.84
N PHE A 68 -12.94 -0.74 3.49
CA PHE A 68 -12.57 -0.46 2.10
C PHE A 68 -11.76 -1.61 1.49
N TRP A 69 -10.72 -2.08 2.18
CA TRP A 69 -9.89 -3.17 1.70
C TRP A 69 -10.63 -4.51 1.67
N ARG A 70 -11.54 -4.75 2.63
CA ARG A 70 -12.42 -5.93 2.63
C ARG A 70 -13.26 -5.97 1.36
N GLU A 71 -13.86 -4.84 1.00
CA GLU A 71 -14.65 -4.75 -0.22
C GLU A 71 -13.80 -4.98 -1.49
N VAL A 72 -12.60 -4.39 -1.55
CA VAL A 72 -11.67 -4.63 -2.67
C VAL A 72 -11.30 -6.11 -2.80
N VAL A 73 -11.00 -6.79 -1.69
CA VAL A 73 -10.68 -8.22 -1.68
C VAL A 73 -11.89 -9.05 -2.11
N ASN A 74 -13.07 -8.75 -1.57
CA ASN A 74 -14.31 -9.46 -1.91
C ASN A 74 -14.62 -9.35 -3.41
N GLN A 75 -14.58 -8.16 -3.97
CA GLN A 75 -14.83 -7.93 -5.40
C GLN A 75 -13.74 -8.56 -6.29
N THR A 76 -12.49 -8.58 -5.82
CA THR A 76 -11.41 -9.26 -6.53
C THR A 76 -11.65 -10.75 -6.64
N PHE A 77 -12.08 -11.40 -5.56
CA PHE A 77 -12.31 -12.85 -5.56
C PHE A 77 -13.69 -13.28 -6.06
N GLN A 78 -14.65 -12.38 -6.20
CA GLN A 78 -16.02 -12.70 -6.61
C GLN A 78 -16.12 -13.62 -7.83
N PRO A 79 -15.32 -13.45 -8.91
CA PRO A 79 -15.39 -14.34 -10.07
C PRO A 79 -14.83 -15.74 -9.80
N PHE A 80 -14.01 -15.93 -8.77
CA PHE A 80 -13.25 -17.14 -8.51
C PHE A 80 -13.82 -17.97 -7.36
N ALA A 81 -14.35 -17.29 -6.34
CA ALA A 81 -14.73 -17.90 -5.07
C ALA A 81 -16.10 -18.57 -5.06
N LYS A 82 -16.91 -18.36 -6.11
CA LYS A 82 -18.31 -18.81 -6.15
C LYS A 82 -19.04 -18.35 -4.88
N ASP A 83 -19.56 -19.29 -4.08
CA ASP A 83 -20.30 -19.03 -2.83
C ASP A 83 -19.42 -19.16 -1.58
N GLN A 84 -18.09 -19.21 -1.72
CA GLN A 84 -17.18 -19.35 -0.58
C GLN A 84 -17.09 -18.06 0.23
N ASN A 85 -17.01 -18.19 1.56
CA ASN A 85 -16.74 -17.05 2.44
C ASN A 85 -15.28 -16.60 2.30
N ILE A 86 -15.07 -15.34 1.92
CA ILE A 86 -13.75 -14.73 1.69
C ILE A 86 -13.17 -14.07 2.94
N ASP A 87 -13.97 -13.86 4.00
CA ASP A 87 -13.50 -13.19 5.21
C ASP A 87 -12.21 -13.79 5.81
N PRO A 88 -12.03 -15.12 5.90
CA PRO A 88 -10.79 -15.67 6.42
C PRO A 88 -9.57 -15.34 5.53
N ILE A 89 -9.77 -15.27 4.22
CA ILE A 89 -8.72 -14.89 3.26
C ILE A 89 -8.38 -13.41 3.45
N PHE A 90 -9.41 -12.56 3.57
CA PHE A 90 -9.22 -11.12 3.81
C PHE A 90 -8.41 -10.86 5.08
N GLU A 91 -8.73 -11.48 6.21
CA GLU A 91 -8.01 -11.27 7.47
C GLU A 91 -6.52 -11.64 7.36
N ILE A 92 -6.21 -12.71 6.62
CA ILE A 92 -4.81 -13.08 6.35
C ILE A 92 -4.14 -12.02 5.46
N LEU A 93 -4.76 -11.65 4.36
CA LEU A 93 -4.21 -10.65 3.43
C LEU A 93 -4.00 -9.30 4.11
N TRP A 94 -4.94 -8.88 4.96
CA TRP A 94 -4.81 -7.66 5.75
C TRP A 94 -3.53 -7.64 6.58
N ASN A 95 -3.21 -8.76 7.25
CA ASN A 95 -2.01 -8.89 8.05
C ASN A 95 -0.75 -9.00 7.19
N LEU A 96 -0.77 -9.82 6.13
CA LEU A 96 0.39 -9.98 5.24
C LEU A 96 0.86 -8.65 4.63
N PHE A 97 -0.07 -7.78 4.22
CA PHE A 97 0.29 -6.46 3.68
C PHE A 97 0.69 -5.42 4.76
N ALA A 98 0.70 -5.79 6.03
CA ALA A 98 1.37 -5.04 7.09
C ALA A 98 2.84 -5.42 7.28
N GLU A 99 3.30 -6.51 6.65
CA GLU A 99 4.64 -7.06 6.78
C GLU A 99 5.52 -6.64 5.60
N GLY A 100 6.74 -6.18 5.88
CA GLY A 100 7.68 -5.69 4.86
C GLY A 100 8.06 -6.73 3.81
N GLU A 101 8.01 -8.04 4.13
CA GLU A 101 8.34 -9.10 3.17
C GLU A 101 7.43 -9.15 1.93
N HIS A 102 6.23 -8.59 2.02
CA HIS A 102 5.27 -8.46 0.90
C HIS A 102 5.40 -7.14 0.13
N TRP A 103 6.46 -6.40 0.40
CA TRP A 103 6.80 -5.16 -0.26
C TRP A 103 8.27 -5.14 -0.69
N ARG A 104 8.57 -4.41 -1.74
CA ARG A 104 9.92 -4.19 -2.21
C ARG A 104 10.19 -2.70 -2.34
N ILE A 105 11.32 -2.25 -1.79
CA ILE A 105 11.78 -0.87 -1.99
C ILE A 105 12.21 -0.68 -3.45
N ALA A 106 11.85 0.45 -4.02
CA ALA A 106 12.32 0.84 -5.36
C ALA A 106 13.85 0.89 -5.40
N GLU A 107 14.42 0.40 -6.49
CA GLU A 107 15.86 0.36 -6.66
C GLU A 107 16.47 1.77 -6.56
N GLY A 108 17.51 1.89 -5.76
CA GLY A 108 18.20 3.17 -5.51
C GLY A 108 17.46 4.13 -4.56
N ALA A 109 16.24 3.83 -4.10
CA ALA A 109 15.50 4.74 -3.25
C ALA A 109 16.21 5.03 -1.94
N GLU A 110 16.66 4.00 -1.23
CA GLU A 110 17.35 4.17 0.06
C GLU A 110 18.63 5.03 -0.08
N SER A 111 19.46 4.75 -1.07
CA SER A 111 20.69 5.51 -1.33
C SER A 111 20.39 6.96 -1.71
N THR A 112 19.33 7.20 -2.50
CA THR A 112 18.88 8.54 -2.89
C THR A 112 18.37 9.32 -1.68
N LEU A 113 17.55 8.72 -0.82
CA LEU A 113 17.06 9.36 0.39
C LEU A 113 18.23 9.74 1.34
N LYS A 114 19.17 8.82 1.56
CA LYS A 114 20.37 9.09 2.36
C LYS A 114 21.20 10.25 1.79
N MET A 115 21.40 10.28 0.48
CA MET A 115 22.12 11.38 -0.18
C MET A 115 21.39 12.72 -0.03
N LEU A 116 20.07 12.74 -0.17
CA LEU A 116 19.26 13.97 0.01
C LEU A 116 19.33 14.48 1.45
N SER A 117 19.21 13.60 2.43
CA SER A 117 19.37 13.94 3.84
C SER A 117 20.77 14.53 4.14
N GLN A 118 21.83 13.92 3.62
CA GLN A 118 23.21 14.41 3.75
C GLN A 118 23.42 15.80 3.11
N ARG A 119 22.63 16.15 2.09
CA ARG A 119 22.61 17.48 1.47
C ARG A 119 21.78 18.50 2.25
N GLY A 120 21.22 18.12 3.39
CA GLY A 120 20.47 19.01 4.28
C GLY A 120 18.99 19.18 3.91
N TYR A 121 18.43 18.31 3.06
CA TYR A 121 16.99 18.27 2.85
C TYR A 121 16.31 17.56 4.02
N ARG A 122 15.23 18.13 4.51
CA ARG A 122 14.26 17.41 5.33
C ARG A 122 13.39 16.55 4.43
N LEU A 123 13.16 15.31 4.85
CA LEU A 123 12.40 14.33 4.07
C LEU A 123 11.11 13.97 4.77
N ALA A 124 10.02 13.88 4.04
CA ALA A 124 8.76 13.40 4.58
C ALA A 124 8.07 12.45 3.60
N VAL A 125 7.35 11.46 4.13
CA VAL A 125 6.40 10.68 3.33
C VAL A 125 5.06 11.42 3.31
N LEU A 126 4.41 11.47 2.13
CA LEU A 126 3.03 11.96 1.97
C LEU A 126 2.27 10.97 1.10
N SER A 127 1.47 10.10 1.73
CA SER A 127 0.87 8.94 1.04
C SER A 127 -0.62 8.77 1.32
N ASN A 128 -1.39 8.49 0.25
CA ASN A 128 -2.76 8.03 0.35
C ASN A 128 -2.76 6.53 0.71
N ASN A 129 -2.59 6.23 1.98
CA ASN A 129 -2.44 4.88 2.50
C ASN A 129 -3.10 4.76 3.89
N ASP A 130 -3.00 3.58 4.49
CA ASP A 130 -3.40 3.31 5.86
C ASP A 130 -2.20 3.08 6.78
N SER A 131 -2.46 2.97 8.08
CA SER A 131 -1.44 2.90 9.14
C SER A 131 -0.44 1.74 9.01
N ARG A 132 -0.77 0.67 8.26
CA ARG A 132 0.13 -0.45 7.99
C ARG A 132 1.41 -0.01 7.27
N LEU A 133 1.37 1.12 6.55
CA LEU A 133 2.55 1.69 5.92
C LEU A 133 3.70 1.92 6.90
N ARG A 134 3.41 2.31 8.14
CA ARG A 134 4.46 2.52 9.17
C ARG A 134 5.24 1.26 9.46
N SER A 135 4.52 0.13 9.61
CA SER A 135 5.14 -1.19 9.83
C SER A 135 6.03 -1.57 8.65
N VAL A 136 5.51 -1.41 7.42
CA VAL A 136 6.27 -1.72 6.20
C VAL A 136 7.55 -0.90 6.09
N LEU A 137 7.50 0.42 6.33
CA LEU A 137 8.69 1.28 6.28
C LEU A 137 9.70 0.91 7.37
N ASN A 138 9.22 0.57 8.57
CA ASN A 138 10.07 0.12 9.68
C ASN A 138 10.74 -1.22 9.37
N ASP A 139 10.02 -2.21 8.84
CA ASP A 139 10.58 -3.51 8.48
C ASP A 139 11.70 -3.40 7.43
N HIS A 140 11.61 -2.40 6.58
CA HIS A 140 12.65 -2.08 5.61
C HIS A 140 13.75 -1.15 6.16
N ASN A 141 13.66 -0.70 7.41
CA ASN A 141 14.61 0.21 8.07
C ASN A 141 14.79 1.54 7.33
N ILE A 142 13.75 2.05 6.66
CA ILE A 142 13.78 3.34 5.95
C ILE A 142 12.92 4.42 6.61
N ASP A 143 12.13 4.08 7.62
CA ASP A 143 11.30 5.00 8.39
C ASP A 143 12.14 6.12 9.03
N SER A 144 13.31 5.77 9.57
CA SER A 144 14.25 6.69 10.21
C SER A 144 14.93 7.69 9.26
N LEU A 145 14.76 7.51 7.94
CA LEU A 145 15.25 8.46 6.93
C LEU A 145 14.31 9.66 6.76
N PHE A 146 13.11 9.59 7.31
CA PHE A 146 12.10 10.64 7.20
C PHE A 146 11.94 11.39 8.52
N ASP A 147 11.87 12.72 8.44
CA ASP A 147 11.53 13.57 9.57
C ASP A 147 10.07 13.40 9.99
N GLU A 148 9.18 13.15 8.98
CA GLU A 148 7.74 13.00 9.19
C GLU A 148 7.14 11.98 8.19
N ILE A 149 6.08 11.29 8.61
CA ILE A 149 5.33 10.36 7.78
C ILE A 149 3.85 10.72 7.87
N PHE A 150 3.31 11.31 6.79
CA PHE A 150 1.93 11.72 6.66
C PHE A 150 1.15 10.64 5.89
N ILE A 151 0.13 10.08 6.53
CA ILE A 151 -0.72 9.02 6.00
C ILE A 151 -2.16 9.50 5.99
N SER A 152 -2.84 9.42 4.83
CA SER A 152 -4.18 9.95 4.66
C SER A 152 -5.20 9.40 5.66
N SER A 153 -5.14 8.13 5.99
CA SER A 153 -6.06 7.52 6.96
C SER A 153 -5.88 8.04 8.39
N GLU A 154 -4.70 8.53 8.74
CA GLU A 154 -4.44 9.12 10.05
C GLU A 154 -4.84 10.59 10.11
N LEU A 155 -4.79 11.28 8.96
CA LEU A 155 -5.08 12.72 8.85
C LEU A 155 -6.55 13.01 8.51
N GLY A 156 -7.26 12.06 7.91
CA GLY A 156 -8.63 12.25 7.43
C GLY A 156 -8.74 13.06 6.15
N VAL A 157 -7.61 13.26 5.45
CA VAL A 157 -7.53 13.95 4.15
C VAL A 157 -6.59 13.20 3.23
N GLU A 158 -6.83 13.26 1.92
CA GLU A 158 -5.95 12.61 0.94
C GLU A 158 -5.58 13.56 -0.21
N LYS A 159 -4.46 13.27 -0.84
CA LYS A 159 -4.09 13.98 -2.07
C LYS A 159 -5.15 13.74 -3.15
N PRO A 160 -5.58 14.76 -3.92
CA PRO A 160 -5.03 16.12 -4.00
C PRO A 160 -5.75 17.15 -3.14
N ASP A 161 -6.54 16.76 -2.15
CA ASP A 161 -7.25 17.72 -1.29
C ASP A 161 -6.25 18.65 -0.58
N PRO A 162 -6.61 19.94 -0.44
CA PRO A 162 -5.73 20.94 0.15
C PRO A 162 -5.47 20.73 1.65
#